data_b408e414a7df0612dae963a8a8b35ebe
#
_entry.id   b408e414a7df0612dae963a8a8b35ebe
#
_cell.length_a   1.000
_cell.length_b   1.000
_cell.length_c   1.000
_cell.angle_alpha   90.00
_cell.angle_beta   90.00
_cell.angle_gamma   90.00
#
_symmetry.space_group_name_H-M   'P 1'
#
loop_
_entity.id
_entity.type
_entity.pdbx_description
1 polymer ?
#
loop_
_entity_poly.entity_id
_entity_poly.type
_entity_poly.pdbx_seq_one_letter_code
_entity_poly.pdbx_strand_id
1 'polypeptide(L)'
;MSIPLLRELHEDLRRLLIAGASLAPNDLRLQAMLPKLERLGEAAPVFKKVGEAVSEVIRSSPDLAATKLLDLSVLLHAILHTQGSTETAGELRSIGLTDSNASAPTHISYRKLQPVIDALTQTGSGRLEVIRQANADGIFTDMRTLVPSVAALEDSYSEIAEYVAEEVLPKIGQRILPVLHASFNFEGGSGDARKLTAIDRLTTEEKKAAAKELIHKSAYNGSLPVRIAALRLAADDADFEDKLLELSYDRKKEIRSAALLALSNSDSEQALERLMEALMKKDTSIAAEPIRRSGNDKLKERVLAFGEELLGAMADDRKSASWLERMLAVLGGLRSPGQHAAERDFLMRLLQDDAIDVMETSRIQSEAAEALLESKHPKALLFLHELRHKRPNLLGYSFKAAVRLEQPADVYEAYKPYLDDRKGAAAKQLLQVFYEWVPGPLYEFRNLREKDESEPLVSWDSRWVHRLVKMNEEDLVARLAVKPDQEVVDYLLHKAKVNPNIATYRTTTILLALVRLGNEQAPELILSTIEKAKPKQIYYLEEEISFLCATIPSRYAERLRLTADRFYYEETRNKLLELADLVAAKKEEESTKGAGLLSWIKSIVR
;
A
#
# COMPACT_ATOMS: atom_id res chain seq x y z
N MET A 1 47.05 11.40 38.52
CA MET A 1 47.37 11.18 37.09
C MET A 1 46.60 10.01 36.45
N SER A 2 45.95 9.15 37.24
CA SER A 2 45.25 7.95 36.71
C SER A 2 43.86 8.19 36.10
N ILE A 3 43.02 9.06 36.71
CA ILE A 3 41.66 9.33 36.26
C ILE A 3 41.59 10.02 34.88
N PRO A 4 42.41 11.03 34.56
CA PRO A 4 42.44 11.63 33.23
C PRO A 4 42.73 10.64 32.10
N LEU A 5 43.67 9.68 32.35
CA LEU A 5 44.00 8.64 31.37
C LEU A 5 42.84 7.68 31.12
N LEU A 6 42.09 7.29 32.16
CA LEU A 6 40.90 6.45 32.01
C LEU A 6 39.77 7.18 31.28
N ARG A 7 39.61 8.49 31.46
CA ARG A 7 38.67 9.31 30.70
C ARG A 7 39.08 9.44 29.24
N GLU A 8 40.37 9.64 28.96
CA GLU A 8 40.90 9.65 27.59
C GLU A 8 40.62 8.31 26.88
N LEU A 9 40.87 7.19 27.57
CA LEU A 9 40.54 5.87 27.08
C LEU A 9 39.03 5.72 26.81
N HIS A 10 38.19 6.21 27.72
CA HIS A 10 36.75 6.17 27.56
C HIS A 10 36.28 6.94 26.31
N GLU A 11 36.84 8.11 26.03
CA GLU A 11 36.51 8.88 24.82
C GLU A 11 36.99 8.16 23.54
N ASP A 12 38.17 7.51 23.58
CA ASP A 12 38.64 6.72 22.44
C ASP A 12 37.78 5.46 22.19
N LEU A 13 37.32 4.78 23.25
CA LEU A 13 36.37 3.67 23.11
C LEU A 13 35.03 4.14 22.51
N ARG A 14 34.50 5.26 23.01
CA ARG A 14 33.28 5.85 22.48
C ARG A 14 33.42 6.19 21.00
N ARG A 15 34.54 6.78 20.60
CA ARG A 15 34.87 7.07 19.20
C ARG A 15 34.85 5.80 18.33
N LEU A 16 35.46 4.71 18.82
CA LEU A 16 35.55 3.44 18.12
C LEU A 16 34.21 2.73 18.04
N LEU A 17 33.38 2.80 19.08
CA LEU A 17 32.01 2.29 19.05
C LEU A 17 31.15 3.03 18.02
N ILE A 18 31.35 4.34 17.85
CA ILE A 18 30.67 5.17 16.85
C ILE A 18 31.21 4.90 15.43
N ALA A 19 32.54 4.88 15.27
CA ALA A 19 33.20 4.74 13.96
C ALA A 19 33.10 3.31 13.37
N GLY A 20 32.95 2.32 14.24
CA GLY A 20 32.93 0.89 13.90
C GLY A 20 33.96 0.10 14.64
N ALA A 21 33.53 -0.87 15.44
CA ALA A 21 34.39 -1.67 16.33
C ALA A 21 35.46 -2.48 15.57
N SER A 22 35.25 -2.83 14.32
CA SER A 22 36.23 -3.53 13.47
C SER A 22 37.52 -2.72 13.19
N LEU A 23 37.51 -1.41 13.49
CA LEU A 23 38.68 -0.53 13.38
C LEU A 23 39.58 -0.59 14.61
N ALA A 24 39.11 -1.14 15.73
CA ALA A 24 39.80 -1.13 16.99
C ALA A 24 41.18 -1.88 16.99
N PRO A 25 41.36 -3.03 16.32
CA PRO A 25 42.65 -3.72 16.26
C PRO A 25 43.79 -2.89 15.64
N ASN A 26 43.45 -1.97 14.73
CA ASN A 26 44.45 -1.14 14.04
C ASN A 26 44.46 0.33 14.54
N ASP A 27 43.80 0.61 15.66
CA ASP A 27 43.69 1.97 16.15
C ASP A 27 44.98 2.42 16.85
N LEU A 28 45.64 3.43 16.25
CA LEU A 28 46.93 3.94 16.72
C LEU A 28 46.84 4.62 18.11
N ARG A 29 45.68 5.13 18.50
CA ARG A 29 45.49 5.78 19.81
C ARG A 29 45.42 4.74 20.92
N LEU A 30 44.68 3.62 20.70
CA LEU A 30 44.69 2.50 21.63
C LEU A 30 46.10 1.92 21.81
N GLN A 31 46.84 1.77 20.69
CA GLN A 31 48.22 1.30 20.73
C GLN A 31 49.13 2.26 21.53
N ALA A 32 48.99 3.56 21.38
CA ALA A 32 49.74 4.57 22.09
C ALA A 32 49.40 4.65 23.61
N MET A 33 48.19 4.20 23.99
CA MET A 33 47.79 4.13 25.41
C MET A 33 48.37 2.94 26.17
N LEU A 34 48.66 1.83 25.51
CA LEU A 34 49.09 0.59 26.12
C LEU A 34 50.34 0.77 27.01
N PRO A 35 51.45 1.43 26.58
CA PRO A 35 52.61 1.65 27.44
C PRO A 35 52.34 2.51 28.68
N LYS A 36 51.39 3.43 28.59
CA LYS A 36 51.00 4.28 29.73
C LYS A 36 50.20 3.49 30.75
N LEU A 37 49.35 2.57 30.33
CA LEU A 37 48.58 1.68 31.19
C LEU A 37 49.46 0.62 31.86
N GLU A 38 50.42 0.06 31.13
CA GLU A 38 51.38 -0.90 31.66
C GLU A 38 52.21 -0.30 32.82
N ARG A 39 52.74 0.93 32.66
CA ARG A 39 53.44 1.64 33.74
C ARG A 39 52.58 1.88 34.96
N LEU A 40 51.33 2.20 34.79
CA LEU A 40 50.39 2.37 35.92
C LEU A 40 50.00 1.03 36.53
N GLY A 41 50.03 -0.04 35.74
CA GLY A 41 49.74 -1.41 36.14
C GLY A 41 50.79 -1.97 37.14
N GLU A 42 52.04 -1.48 37.10
CA GLU A 42 53.06 -1.82 38.06
C GLU A 42 52.70 -1.33 39.47
N ALA A 43 52.00 -0.19 39.56
CA ALA A 43 51.61 0.43 40.82
C ALA A 43 50.24 0.00 41.35
N ALA A 44 49.33 -0.43 40.45
CA ALA A 44 47.95 -0.80 40.82
C ALA A 44 47.36 -1.90 39.89
N PRO A 45 46.92 -3.04 40.45
CA PRO A 45 46.45 -4.20 39.69
C PRO A 45 45.29 -3.90 38.75
N VAL A 46 44.45 -2.89 39.04
CA VAL A 46 43.33 -2.46 38.22
C VAL A 46 43.79 -1.96 36.85
N PHE A 47 44.87 -1.16 36.79
CA PHE A 47 45.44 -0.66 35.53
C PHE A 47 46.06 -1.77 34.70
N LYS A 48 46.64 -2.79 35.38
CA LYS A 48 47.16 -3.98 34.71
C LYS A 48 46.04 -4.71 33.95
N LYS A 49 44.86 -4.92 34.60
CA LYS A 49 43.70 -5.54 33.96
C LYS A 49 43.16 -4.71 32.78
N VAL A 50 43.13 -3.38 32.92
CA VAL A 50 42.73 -2.50 31.82
C VAL A 50 43.72 -2.59 30.67
N GLY A 51 45.03 -2.61 30.94
CA GLY A 51 46.07 -2.78 29.92
C GLY A 51 45.98 -4.12 29.19
N GLU A 52 45.73 -5.22 29.94
CA GLU A 52 45.49 -6.54 29.36
C GLU A 52 44.28 -6.53 28.45
N ALA A 53 43.14 -5.94 28.86
CA ALA A 53 41.94 -5.83 28.05
C ALA A 53 42.14 -4.96 26.78
N VAL A 54 42.88 -3.84 26.88
CA VAL A 54 43.28 -3.03 25.71
C VAL A 54 44.15 -3.84 24.76
N SER A 55 45.10 -4.62 25.28
CA SER A 55 45.96 -5.51 24.47
C SER A 55 45.16 -6.58 23.76
N GLU A 56 44.11 -7.15 24.40
CA GLU A 56 43.21 -8.11 23.78
C GLU A 56 42.42 -7.48 22.62
N VAL A 57 41.92 -6.25 22.75
CA VAL A 57 41.25 -5.52 21.69
C VAL A 57 42.17 -5.32 20.49
N ILE A 58 43.41 -4.85 20.74
CA ILE A 58 44.41 -4.59 19.68
C ILE A 58 44.80 -5.88 18.94
N ARG A 59 44.85 -7.03 19.62
CA ARG A 59 45.22 -8.32 19.03
C ARG A 59 44.04 -9.11 18.47
N SER A 60 42.83 -8.65 18.65
CA SER A 60 41.63 -9.36 18.19
C SER A 60 41.49 -9.34 16.66
N SER A 61 40.81 -10.34 16.11
CA SER A 61 40.36 -10.27 14.71
C SER A 61 39.23 -9.24 14.58
N PRO A 62 38.99 -8.66 13.38
CA PRO A 62 37.91 -7.72 13.17
C PRO A 62 36.53 -8.26 13.60
N ASP A 63 36.31 -9.57 13.49
CA ASP A 63 35.04 -10.22 13.86
C ASP A 63 34.81 -10.29 15.36
N LEU A 64 35.89 -10.39 16.15
CA LEU A 64 35.87 -10.44 17.62
C LEU A 64 36.06 -9.06 18.28
N ALA A 65 36.48 -8.06 17.51
CA ALA A 65 36.79 -6.73 18.01
C ALA A 65 35.61 -6.07 18.73
N ALA A 66 34.38 -6.28 18.22
CA ALA A 66 33.18 -5.73 18.82
C ALA A 66 32.94 -6.25 20.25
N THR A 67 33.07 -7.56 20.45
CA THR A 67 32.90 -8.21 21.75
C THR A 67 33.98 -7.74 22.72
N LYS A 68 35.26 -7.75 22.30
CA LYS A 68 36.37 -7.32 23.13
C LYS A 68 36.33 -5.83 23.50
N LEU A 69 35.87 -4.98 22.56
CA LEU A 69 35.67 -3.56 22.82
C LEU A 69 34.55 -3.31 23.83
N LEU A 70 33.48 -4.11 23.77
CA LEU A 70 32.39 -4.04 24.73
C LEU A 70 32.85 -4.47 26.13
N ASP A 71 33.57 -5.59 26.24
CA ASP A 71 34.14 -6.08 27.49
C ASP A 71 35.03 -5.02 28.15
N LEU A 72 35.91 -4.40 27.36
CA LEU A 72 36.76 -3.30 27.83
C LEU A 72 35.93 -2.09 28.27
N SER A 73 34.87 -1.74 27.54
CA SER A 73 34.00 -0.63 27.90
C SER A 73 33.28 -0.88 29.22
N VAL A 74 32.76 -2.09 29.44
CA VAL A 74 32.12 -2.48 30.72
C VAL A 74 33.09 -2.41 31.87
N LEU A 75 34.31 -2.94 31.69
CA LEU A 75 35.37 -2.88 32.71
C LEU A 75 35.73 -1.42 33.06
N LEU A 76 35.95 -0.59 32.05
CA LEU A 76 36.29 0.82 32.21
C LEU A 76 35.17 1.61 32.89
N HIS A 77 33.93 1.37 32.48
CA HIS A 77 32.77 1.99 33.10
C HIS A 77 32.63 1.63 34.57
N ALA A 78 32.77 0.35 34.89
CA ALA A 78 32.77 -0.11 36.29
C ALA A 78 33.85 0.60 37.14
N ILE A 79 35.09 0.75 36.61
CA ILE A 79 36.17 1.43 37.28
C ILE A 79 35.90 2.93 37.48
N LEU A 80 35.40 3.62 36.45
CA LEU A 80 35.09 5.04 36.52
C LEU A 80 33.92 5.34 37.48
N HIS A 81 32.91 4.45 37.56
CA HIS A 81 31.78 4.60 38.48
C HIS A 81 32.14 4.27 39.94
N THR A 82 33.06 3.33 40.20
CA THR A 82 33.48 3.00 41.54
C THR A 82 34.41 4.05 42.16
N GLN A 83 34.90 5.01 41.38
CA GLN A 83 35.72 6.12 41.85
C GLN A 83 34.93 7.37 42.30
N GLY A 84 33.60 7.37 42.12
CA GLY A 84 32.70 8.38 42.66
C GLY A 84 32.13 7.92 44.00
N SER A 85 32.18 8.78 45.01
CA SER A 85 31.78 8.62 46.42
C SER A 85 30.85 7.44 46.76
N THR A 86 31.34 6.60 47.64
CA THR A 86 30.74 5.36 48.13
C THR A 86 29.68 5.59 49.20
N GLU A 87 28.58 6.19 48.91
CA GLU A 87 27.39 6.13 49.77
C GLU A 87 26.09 6.14 48.95
N THR A 88 25.86 5.07 48.26
CA THR A 88 24.51 4.67 47.88
C THR A 88 24.29 3.25 48.36
N ALA A 89 23.41 3.13 49.36
CA ALA A 89 22.86 1.85 49.77
C ALA A 89 22.05 1.27 48.60
N GLY A 90 22.68 0.46 47.78
CA GLY A 90 22.07 -0.28 46.68
C GLY A 90 22.51 -1.73 46.79
N GLU A 91 21.55 -2.65 46.77
CA GLU A 91 21.83 -4.06 46.56
C GLU A 91 22.42 -4.24 45.16
N LEU A 92 23.60 -4.88 45.08
CA LEU A 92 24.16 -5.36 43.82
C LEU A 92 23.19 -6.42 43.24
N ARG A 93 22.29 -6.01 42.38
CA ARG A 93 21.55 -6.94 41.52
C ARG A 93 22.50 -7.43 40.44
N SER A 94 22.69 -8.75 40.35
CA SER A 94 23.34 -9.34 39.20
C SER A 94 22.58 -8.88 37.96
N ILE A 95 23.23 -8.12 37.09
CA ILE A 95 22.71 -7.90 35.73
C ILE A 95 22.78 -9.28 35.09
N GLY A 96 21.64 -9.95 34.97
CA GLY A 96 21.55 -11.19 34.22
C GLY A 96 22.12 -10.88 32.84
N LEU A 97 23.27 -11.45 32.52
CA LEU A 97 23.73 -11.54 31.14
C LEU A 97 22.66 -12.33 30.43
N THR A 98 21.78 -11.63 29.75
CA THR A 98 20.95 -12.28 28.73
C THR A 98 21.94 -12.90 27.75
N ASP A 99 21.89 -14.23 27.60
CA ASP A 99 22.57 -14.96 26.56
C ASP A 99 22.13 -14.40 25.21
N SER A 100 22.64 -13.22 24.86
CA SER A 100 22.55 -12.73 23.50
C SER A 100 23.70 -13.42 22.74
N ASN A 101 23.44 -14.60 22.22
CA ASN A 101 24.18 -15.21 21.10
C ASN A 101 24.17 -14.33 19.84
N ALA A 102 23.85 -13.06 19.99
CA ALA A 102 23.81 -12.08 18.94
C ALA A 102 25.08 -11.25 18.97
N SER A 103 26.15 -11.77 18.41
CA SER A 103 27.23 -10.91 17.90
C SER A 103 26.64 -10.13 16.70
N ALA A 104 25.96 -9.03 16.99
CA ALA A 104 25.52 -8.13 15.93
C ALA A 104 26.78 -7.43 15.39
N PRO A 105 27.11 -7.63 14.11
CA PRO A 105 28.31 -7.01 13.55
C PRO A 105 28.15 -5.49 13.52
N THR A 106 29.21 -4.77 13.91
CA THR A 106 29.31 -3.31 13.82
C THR A 106 30.35 -2.89 12.78
N HIS A 107 30.45 -3.67 11.69
CA HIS A 107 31.43 -3.44 10.63
C HIS A 107 31.00 -2.41 9.58
N ILE A 108 29.75 -1.96 9.64
CA ILE A 108 29.25 -0.93 8.71
C ILE A 108 29.87 0.41 9.07
N SER A 109 30.49 1.08 8.09
CA SER A 109 31.11 2.39 8.31
C SER A 109 30.06 3.42 8.75
N TYR A 110 30.42 4.31 9.67
CA TYR A 110 29.51 5.36 10.14
C TYR A 110 29.03 6.27 9.01
N ARG A 111 29.87 6.48 7.99
CA ARG A 111 29.50 7.24 6.79
C ARG A 111 28.30 6.65 6.04
N LYS A 112 28.15 5.32 6.01
CA LYS A 112 26.99 4.64 5.42
C LYS A 112 25.81 4.59 6.38
N LEU A 113 26.06 4.53 7.67
CA LEU A 113 25.04 4.39 8.69
C LEU A 113 24.34 5.70 9.03
N GLN A 114 25.08 6.82 9.05
CA GLN A 114 24.54 8.13 9.45
C GLN A 114 23.31 8.55 8.65
N PRO A 115 23.28 8.48 7.31
CA PRO A 115 22.10 8.84 6.54
C PRO A 115 20.86 8.01 6.90
N VAL A 116 21.05 6.74 7.29
CA VAL A 116 19.97 5.83 7.68
C VAL A 116 19.44 6.21 9.07
N ILE A 117 20.33 6.50 10.03
CA ILE A 117 19.95 6.98 11.36
C ILE A 117 19.17 8.30 11.23
N ASP A 118 19.67 9.23 10.42
CA ASP A 118 19.01 10.52 10.19
C ASP A 118 17.63 10.31 9.53
N ALA A 119 17.52 9.41 8.55
CA ALA A 119 16.24 9.08 7.91
C ALA A 119 15.24 8.45 8.90
N LEU A 120 15.68 7.71 9.91
CA LEU A 120 14.83 7.10 10.93
C LEU A 120 14.43 8.06 12.05
N THR A 121 15.20 9.14 12.29
CA THR A 121 15.05 9.97 13.50
C THR A 121 14.73 11.43 13.23
N GLN A 122 14.98 11.92 12.01
CA GLN A 122 14.77 13.32 11.65
C GLN A 122 13.53 13.45 10.73
N THR A 123 13.13 14.69 10.45
CA THR A 123 12.06 15.01 9.51
C THR A 123 12.64 15.47 8.17
N GLY A 124 11.97 15.18 7.04
CA GLY A 124 12.44 15.60 5.71
C GLY A 124 11.83 14.76 4.58
N SER A 125 12.04 15.20 3.35
CA SER A 125 11.63 14.45 2.15
C SER A 125 12.67 13.38 1.78
N GLY A 126 12.22 12.33 1.07
CA GLY A 126 13.10 11.26 0.55
C GLY A 126 13.58 10.24 1.59
N ARG A 127 13.17 10.34 2.85
CA ARG A 127 13.60 9.45 3.93
C ARG A 127 13.22 7.99 3.71
N LEU A 128 12.02 7.74 3.18
CA LEU A 128 11.53 6.40 2.90
C LEU A 128 12.43 5.66 1.89
N GLU A 129 12.89 6.35 0.86
CA GLU A 129 13.80 5.77 -0.14
C GLU A 129 15.15 5.39 0.47
N VAL A 130 15.68 6.24 1.36
CA VAL A 130 16.93 5.93 2.11
C VAL A 130 16.74 4.68 2.98
N ILE A 131 15.61 4.56 3.66
CA ILE A 131 15.28 3.40 4.52
C ILE A 131 15.11 2.13 3.66
N ARG A 132 14.41 2.21 2.52
CA ARG A 132 14.23 1.09 1.58
C ARG A 132 15.57 0.60 1.04
N GLN A 133 16.41 1.52 0.58
CA GLN A 133 17.74 1.17 0.08
C GLN A 133 18.60 0.54 1.19
N ALA A 134 18.59 1.11 2.40
CA ALA A 134 19.30 0.56 3.54
C ALA A 134 18.83 -0.85 3.92
N ASN A 135 17.53 -1.12 3.78
CA ASN A 135 16.94 -2.43 4.02
C ASN A 135 17.37 -3.45 2.94
N ALA A 136 17.47 -3.03 1.69
CA ALA A 136 18.00 -3.86 0.60
C ALA A 136 19.49 -4.16 0.79
N ASP A 137 20.27 -3.18 1.24
CA ASP A 137 21.71 -3.29 1.49
C ASP A 137 22.07 -4.04 2.79
N GLY A 138 21.08 -4.46 3.59
CA GLY A 138 21.28 -5.21 4.84
C GLY A 138 21.86 -4.37 5.99
N ILE A 139 21.73 -3.04 5.97
CA ILE A 139 22.29 -2.12 6.98
C ILE A 139 21.65 -2.34 8.36
N PHE A 140 20.42 -2.81 8.41
CA PHE A 140 19.68 -3.07 9.66
C PHE A 140 20.19 -4.28 10.46
N THR A 141 21.18 -4.98 9.97
CA THR A 141 21.92 -5.99 10.75
C THR A 141 22.82 -5.35 11.81
N ASP A 142 23.16 -4.07 11.66
CA ASP A 142 24.02 -3.33 12.60
C ASP A 142 23.23 -2.93 13.85
N MET A 143 23.79 -3.25 15.05
CA MET A 143 23.12 -2.98 16.33
C MET A 143 22.80 -1.50 16.57
N ARG A 144 23.53 -0.58 15.94
CA ARG A 144 23.31 0.88 16.08
C ARG A 144 22.00 1.35 15.45
N THR A 145 21.37 0.52 14.61
CA THR A 145 20.07 0.82 14.01
C THR A 145 18.89 0.45 14.90
N LEU A 146 19.08 -0.36 15.96
CA LEU A 146 17.98 -0.92 16.75
C LEU A 146 17.13 0.19 17.40
N VAL A 147 17.76 1.09 18.16
CA VAL A 147 17.03 2.19 18.83
C VAL A 147 16.40 3.15 17.84
N PRO A 148 17.11 3.63 16.78
CA PRO A 148 16.48 4.43 15.73
C PRO A 148 15.30 3.75 15.03
N SER A 149 15.37 2.43 14.77
CA SER A 149 14.26 1.69 14.14
C SER A 149 13.02 1.64 15.04
N VAL A 150 13.19 1.48 16.36
CA VAL A 150 12.06 1.54 17.30
C VAL A 150 11.50 2.96 17.40
N ALA A 151 12.34 3.99 17.40
CA ALA A 151 11.88 5.38 17.39
C ALA A 151 11.06 5.71 16.13
N ALA A 152 11.42 5.15 14.97
CA ALA A 152 10.70 5.35 13.73
C ALA A 152 9.27 4.76 13.73
N LEU A 153 8.91 3.88 14.67
CA LEU A 153 7.51 3.42 14.84
C LEU A 153 6.56 4.55 15.28
N GLU A 154 7.13 5.63 15.84
CA GLU A 154 6.39 6.83 16.27
C GLU A 154 6.43 7.95 15.21
N ASP A 155 7.01 7.68 14.04
CA ASP A 155 7.14 8.70 12.98
C ASP A 155 5.78 9.26 12.58
N SER A 156 5.76 10.57 12.33
CA SER A 156 4.56 11.29 11.88
C SER A 156 4.10 10.88 10.47
N TYR A 157 5.02 10.37 9.64
CA TYR A 157 4.70 9.77 8.35
C TYR A 157 4.38 8.29 8.55
N SER A 158 3.10 7.94 8.46
CA SER A 158 2.62 6.56 8.65
C SER A 158 3.33 5.55 7.76
N GLU A 159 3.65 5.92 6.52
CA GLU A 159 4.35 5.06 5.57
C GLU A 159 5.74 4.62 6.07
N ILE A 160 6.48 5.51 6.72
CA ILE A 160 7.79 5.16 7.32
C ILE A 160 7.58 4.22 8.51
N ALA A 161 6.66 4.57 9.40
CA ALA A 161 6.38 3.76 10.59
C ALA A 161 5.88 2.36 10.23
N GLU A 162 5.01 2.24 9.22
CA GLU A 162 4.48 0.98 8.71
C GLU A 162 5.57 0.16 8.01
N TYR A 163 6.35 0.79 7.11
CA TYR A 163 7.46 0.11 6.45
C TYR A 163 8.49 -0.44 7.44
N VAL A 164 8.84 0.34 8.47
CA VAL A 164 9.76 -0.13 9.51
C VAL A 164 9.16 -1.29 10.29
N ALA A 165 7.88 -1.21 10.68
CA ALA A 165 7.19 -2.27 11.43
C ALA A 165 7.07 -3.58 10.61
N GLU A 166 6.78 -3.49 9.32
CA GLU A 166 6.45 -4.63 8.48
C GLU A 166 7.65 -5.24 7.76
N GLU A 167 8.62 -4.41 7.35
CA GLU A 167 9.74 -4.84 6.51
C GLU A 167 11.10 -4.83 7.22
N VAL A 168 11.33 -3.87 8.13
CA VAL A 168 12.62 -3.72 8.79
C VAL A 168 12.71 -4.57 10.05
N LEU A 169 11.76 -4.43 10.98
CA LEU A 169 11.79 -5.17 12.25
C LEU A 169 11.81 -6.69 12.08
N PRO A 170 11.07 -7.31 11.15
CA PRO A 170 11.14 -8.75 10.93
C PRO A 170 12.53 -9.23 10.50
N LYS A 171 13.27 -8.44 9.72
CA LYS A 171 14.65 -8.76 9.31
C LYS A 171 15.66 -8.61 10.46
N ILE A 172 15.45 -7.65 11.35
CA ILE A 172 16.24 -7.53 12.58
C ILE A 172 15.98 -8.74 13.49
N GLY A 173 14.72 -9.19 13.53
CA GLY A 173 14.31 -10.34 14.32
C GLY A 173 14.30 -10.08 15.84
N GLN A 174 14.51 -11.14 16.63
CA GLN A 174 14.37 -11.10 18.10
C GLN A 174 15.30 -10.12 18.81
N ARG A 175 16.38 -9.71 18.17
CA ARG A 175 17.34 -8.75 18.77
C ARG A 175 16.72 -7.41 19.15
N ILE A 176 15.61 -7.04 18.50
CA ILE A 176 14.91 -5.78 18.75
C ILE A 176 14.00 -5.84 19.99
N LEU A 177 13.59 -7.04 20.43
CA LEU A 177 12.63 -7.23 21.52
C LEU A 177 12.99 -6.50 22.82
N PRO A 178 14.25 -6.53 23.31
CA PRO A 178 14.61 -5.79 24.51
C PRO A 178 14.37 -4.28 24.39
N VAL A 179 14.62 -3.70 23.20
CA VAL A 179 14.42 -2.27 22.95
C VAL A 179 12.93 -1.95 22.86
N LEU A 180 12.14 -2.82 22.20
CA LEU A 180 10.69 -2.68 22.14
C LEU A 180 10.06 -2.73 23.52
N HIS A 181 10.40 -3.73 24.34
CA HIS A 181 9.89 -3.84 25.71
C HIS A 181 10.30 -2.66 26.61
N ALA A 182 11.54 -2.19 26.50
CA ALA A 182 12.03 -1.08 27.30
C ALA A 182 11.38 0.26 26.94
N SER A 183 10.96 0.43 25.67
CA SER A 183 10.35 1.67 25.16
C SER A 183 8.82 1.62 25.08
N PHE A 184 8.19 0.47 25.35
CA PHE A 184 6.74 0.32 25.29
C PHE A 184 6.05 1.05 26.43
N ASN A 185 5.03 1.84 26.09
CA ASN A 185 4.20 2.58 27.04
C ASN A 185 2.72 2.25 26.80
N PHE A 186 2.03 1.77 27.84
CA PHE A 186 0.59 1.49 27.78
C PHE A 186 -0.24 2.74 27.41
N GLU A 187 0.14 3.91 27.88
CA GLU A 187 -0.55 5.16 27.61
C GLU A 187 -0.06 5.87 26.33
N GLY A 188 0.83 5.22 25.58
CA GLY A 188 1.40 5.76 24.35
C GLY A 188 0.41 5.83 23.19
N GLY A 189 0.90 6.31 22.04
CA GLY A 189 0.09 6.51 20.83
C GLY A 189 0.11 5.32 19.86
N SER A 190 -0.07 5.62 18.57
CA SER A 190 -0.02 4.63 17.48
C SER A 190 1.34 3.94 17.37
N GLY A 191 2.43 4.62 17.77
CA GLY A 191 3.77 4.03 17.83
C GLY A 191 3.83 2.85 18.81
N ASP A 192 3.24 3.00 20.00
CA ASP A 192 3.18 1.92 20.98
C ASP A 192 2.24 0.79 20.58
N ALA A 193 1.16 1.10 19.86
CA ALA A 193 0.34 0.07 19.23
C ALA A 193 1.15 -0.78 18.22
N ARG A 194 2.02 -0.15 17.40
CA ARG A 194 2.94 -0.85 16.48
C ARG A 194 4.01 -1.63 17.24
N LYS A 195 4.56 -1.08 18.37
CA LYS A 195 5.51 -1.81 19.22
C LYS A 195 4.88 -3.08 19.78
N LEU A 196 3.64 -3.01 20.29
CA LEU A 196 2.91 -4.18 20.80
C LEU A 196 2.75 -5.25 19.73
N THR A 197 2.35 -4.86 18.52
CA THR A 197 2.23 -5.76 17.36
C THR A 197 3.58 -6.39 16.99
N ALA A 198 4.66 -5.62 17.01
CA ALA A 198 5.99 -6.13 16.72
C ALA A 198 6.49 -7.09 17.81
N ILE A 199 6.21 -6.82 19.08
CA ILE A 199 6.54 -7.71 20.21
C ILE A 199 5.85 -9.06 20.01
N ASP A 200 4.54 -9.08 19.73
CA ASP A 200 3.81 -10.33 19.50
C ASP A 200 4.40 -11.14 18.34
N ARG A 201 4.59 -10.47 17.18
CA ARG A 201 5.10 -11.09 15.95
C ARG A 201 6.50 -11.68 16.08
N LEU A 202 7.38 -11.04 16.87
CA LEU A 202 8.79 -11.41 16.97
C LEU A 202 9.10 -12.32 18.17
N THR A 203 8.14 -12.50 19.07
CA THR A 203 8.31 -13.33 20.26
C THR A 203 8.28 -14.82 19.90
N THR A 204 9.26 -15.58 20.42
CA THR A 204 9.32 -17.05 20.24
C THR A 204 8.23 -17.75 21.03
N GLU A 205 7.89 -18.97 20.61
CA GLU A 205 6.88 -19.83 21.29
C GLU A 205 7.19 -20.00 22.81
N GLU A 206 8.46 -20.11 23.20
CA GLU A 206 8.89 -20.22 24.60
C GLU A 206 8.50 -19.01 25.47
N LYS A 207 8.44 -17.83 24.87
CA LYS A 207 8.13 -16.55 25.55
C LYS A 207 6.72 -16.04 25.24
N LYS A 208 5.93 -16.78 24.48
CA LYS A 208 4.61 -16.36 24.01
C LYS A 208 3.62 -16.08 25.14
N ALA A 209 3.73 -16.84 26.25
CA ALA A 209 2.91 -16.61 27.43
C ALA A 209 3.08 -15.19 28.03
N ALA A 210 4.32 -14.70 28.09
CA ALA A 210 4.58 -13.34 28.58
C ALA A 210 4.09 -12.25 27.60
N ALA A 211 4.18 -12.50 26.30
CA ALA A 211 3.61 -11.61 25.29
C ALA A 211 2.09 -11.57 25.37
N LYS A 212 1.43 -12.72 25.55
CA LYS A 212 -0.03 -12.80 25.78
C LYS A 212 -0.44 -12.02 27.02
N GLU A 213 0.27 -12.16 28.14
CA GLU A 213 -0.03 -11.38 29.35
C GLU A 213 0.08 -9.88 29.10
N LEU A 214 1.10 -9.44 28.35
CA LEU A 214 1.27 -8.03 27.97
C LEU A 214 0.09 -7.55 27.10
N ILE A 215 -0.33 -8.35 26.12
CA ILE A 215 -1.48 -8.06 25.25
C ILE A 215 -2.76 -7.96 26.09
N HIS A 216 -3.02 -8.90 26.98
CA HIS A 216 -4.19 -8.88 27.86
C HIS A 216 -4.21 -7.63 28.74
N LYS A 217 -3.09 -7.26 29.37
CA LYS A 217 -2.98 -6.02 30.17
C LYS A 217 -3.22 -4.78 29.30
N SER A 218 -2.70 -4.78 28.08
CA SER A 218 -2.85 -3.67 27.13
C SER A 218 -4.30 -3.45 26.69
N ALA A 219 -5.09 -4.52 26.57
CA ALA A 219 -6.50 -4.43 26.18
C ALA A 219 -7.37 -3.67 27.21
N TYR A 220 -7.01 -3.71 28.51
CA TYR A 220 -7.73 -3.01 29.58
C TYR A 220 -7.12 -1.65 29.93
N ASN A 221 -5.81 -1.63 30.10
CA ASN A 221 -5.10 -0.49 30.71
C ASN A 221 -4.44 0.45 29.69
N GLY A 222 -4.47 0.07 28.40
CA GLY A 222 -3.83 0.86 27.36
C GLY A 222 -4.62 2.10 26.96
N SER A 223 -3.93 3.01 26.28
CA SER A 223 -4.56 4.08 25.50
C SER A 223 -5.47 3.50 24.41
N LEU A 224 -6.30 4.32 23.78
CA LEU A 224 -7.20 3.85 22.72
C LEU A 224 -6.48 3.10 21.58
N PRO A 225 -5.37 3.61 20.97
CA PRO A 225 -4.64 2.88 19.95
C PRO A 225 -4.05 1.55 20.44
N VAL A 226 -3.49 1.55 21.65
CA VAL A 226 -2.87 0.35 22.24
C VAL A 226 -3.93 -0.71 22.54
N ARG A 227 -5.09 -0.33 23.09
CA ARG A 227 -6.23 -1.24 23.32
C ARG A 227 -6.73 -1.87 22.02
N ILE A 228 -6.89 -1.07 20.95
CA ILE A 228 -7.34 -1.57 19.64
C ILE A 228 -6.33 -2.60 19.09
N ALA A 229 -5.04 -2.31 19.17
CA ALA A 229 -4.01 -3.26 18.75
C ALA A 229 -4.05 -4.55 19.57
N ALA A 230 -4.15 -4.44 20.88
CA ALA A 230 -4.24 -5.59 21.79
C ALA A 230 -5.45 -6.49 21.51
N LEU A 231 -6.63 -5.90 21.25
CA LEU A 231 -7.84 -6.65 20.88
C LEU A 231 -7.68 -7.42 19.56
N ARG A 232 -6.99 -6.82 18.59
CA ARG A 232 -6.70 -7.50 17.31
C ARG A 232 -5.75 -8.68 17.48
N LEU A 233 -4.73 -8.52 18.34
CA LEU A 233 -3.76 -9.58 18.63
C LEU A 233 -4.36 -10.72 19.49
N ALA A 234 -5.35 -10.41 20.31
CA ALA A 234 -6.05 -11.39 21.12
C ALA A 234 -7.18 -12.13 20.37
N ALA A 235 -7.39 -11.86 19.08
CA ALA A 235 -8.52 -12.39 18.31
C ALA A 235 -8.54 -13.93 18.23
N ASP A 236 -7.37 -14.59 18.22
CA ASP A 236 -7.23 -16.04 18.13
C ASP A 236 -6.97 -16.70 19.50
N ASP A 237 -7.09 -15.94 20.59
CA ASP A 237 -6.84 -16.43 21.94
C ASP A 237 -8.15 -16.85 22.62
N ALA A 238 -8.43 -18.16 22.62
CA ALA A 238 -9.62 -18.72 23.24
C ALA A 238 -9.76 -18.38 24.74
N ASP A 239 -8.64 -18.23 25.47
CA ASP A 239 -8.66 -17.86 26.90
C ASP A 239 -9.08 -16.40 27.12
N PHE A 240 -9.09 -15.59 26.07
CA PHE A 240 -9.45 -14.17 26.13
C PHE A 240 -10.87 -13.87 25.60
N GLU A 241 -11.59 -14.86 25.11
CA GLU A 241 -12.89 -14.69 24.48
C GLU A 241 -13.94 -14.06 25.41
N ASP A 242 -14.07 -14.52 26.65
CA ASP A 242 -14.98 -13.93 27.62
C ASP A 242 -14.74 -12.43 27.83
N LYS A 243 -13.49 -12.02 27.75
CA LYS A 243 -13.08 -10.62 27.87
C LYS A 243 -13.32 -9.82 26.60
N LEU A 244 -13.18 -10.44 25.42
CA LEU A 244 -13.62 -9.84 24.16
C LEU A 244 -15.11 -9.60 24.16
N LEU A 245 -15.92 -10.53 24.68
CA LEU A 245 -17.35 -10.38 24.85
C LEU A 245 -17.66 -9.19 25.78
N GLU A 246 -17.01 -9.06 26.93
CA GLU A 246 -17.15 -7.92 27.83
C GLU A 246 -16.81 -6.60 27.14
N LEU A 247 -15.64 -6.52 26.47
CA LEU A 247 -15.14 -5.32 25.78
C LEU A 247 -15.96 -4.96 24.54
N SER A 248 -16.72 -5.90 23.98
CA SER A 248 -17.66 -5.62 22.90
C SER A 248 -18.84 -4.74 23.32
N TYR A 249 -19.04 -4.51 24.62
CA TYR A 249 -20.01 -3.56 25.21
C TYR A 249 -19.36 -2.28 25.76
N ASP A 250 -18.07 -2.05 25.52
CA ASP A 250 -17.35 -0.85 26.00
C ASP A 250 -18.10 0.44 25.60
N ARG A 251 -17.91 1.51 26.37
CA ARG A 251 -18.52 2.81 26.09
C ARG A 251 -18.01 3.43 24.78
N LYS A 252 -16.74 3.22 24.44
CA LYS A 252 -16.09 3.73 23.23
C LYS A 252 -16.43 2.84 22.02
N LYS A 253 -16.96 3.46 20.96
CA LYS A 253 -17.35 2.76 19.73
C LYS A 253 -16.17 2.03 19.09
N GLU A 254 -14.98 2.62 19.13
CA GLU A 254 -13.76 2.08 18.54
C GLU A 254 -13.32 0.77 19.23
N ILE A 255 -13.49 0.69 20.56
CA ILE A 255 -13.21 -0.52 21.33
C ILE A 255 -14.24 -1.60 21.01
N ARG A 256 -15.53 -1.25 20.96
CA ARG A 256 -16.58 -2.21 20.55
C ARG A 256 -16.32 -2.75 19.16
N SER A 257 -15.95 -1.88 18.21
CA SER A 257 -15.62 -2.30 16.83
C SER A 257 -14.44 -3.26 16.79
N ALA A 258 -13.37 -2.98 17.53
CA ALA A 258 -12.19 -3.86 17.60
C ALA A 258 -12.51 -5.20 18.26
N ALA A 259 -13.30 -5.20 19.32
CA ALA A 259 -13.73 -6.42 20.03
C ALA A 259 -14.66 -7.28 19.16
N LEU A 260 -15.63 -6.68 18.45
CA LEU A 260 -16.50 -7.40 17.51
C LEU A 260 -15.70 -8.00 16.35
N LEU A 261 -14.69 -7.26 15.87
CA LEU A 261 -13.80 -7.77 14.83
C LEU A 261 -12.94 -8.94 15.32
N ALA A 262 -12.46 -8.90 16.55
CA ALA A 262 -11.76 -10.03 17.16
C ALA A 262 -12.69 -11.25 17.34
N LEU A 263 -13.92 -11.04 17.82
CA LEU A 263 -14.93 -12.09 17.96
C LEU A 263 -15.34 -12.74 16.63
N SER A 264 -15.11 -12.08 15.49
CA SER A 264 -15.39 -12.68 14.17
C SER A 264 -14.55 -13.91 13.85
N ASN A 265 -13.43 -14.13 14.56
CA ASN A 265 -12.60 -15.31 14.43
C ASN A 265 -13.08 -16.50 15.31
N SER A 266 -14.04 -16.26 16.22
CA SER A 266 -14.58 -17.29 17.08
C SER A 266 -15.83 -17.94 16.50
N ASP A 267 -15.92 -19.29 16.63
CA ASP A 267 -17.09 -20.08 16.28
C ASP A 267 -18.01 -20.36 17.48
N SER A 268 -17.75 -19.74 18.64
CA SER A 268 -18.56 -19.94 19.83
C SER A 268 -19.97 -19.38 19.65
N GLU A 269 -20.95 -20.03 20.25
CA GLU A 269 -22.33 -19.57 20.20
C GLU A 269 -22.49 -18.15 20.77
N GLN A 270 -21.74 -17.83 21.83
CA GLN A 270 -21.78 -16.52 22.48
C GLN A 270 -21.24 -15.41 21.57
N ALA A 271 -20.15 -15.67 20.83
CA ALA A 271 -19.61 -14.72 19.84
C ALA A 271 -20.60 -14.51 18.69
N LEU A 272 -21.22 -15.58 18.16
CA LEU A 272 -22.22 -15.49 17.10
C LEU A 272 -23.46 -14.71 17.55
N GLU A 273 -23.97 -14.96 18.77
CA GLU A 273 -25.08 -14.20 19.36
C GLU A 273 -24.74 -12.73 19.52
N ARG A 274 -23.51 -12.43 19.99
CA ARG A 274 -23.08 -11.04 20.16
C ARG A 274 -22.96 -10.29 18.83
N LEU A 275 -22.46 -10.95 17.78
CA LEU A 275 -22.39 -10.37 16.42
C LEU A 275 -23.80 -10.10 15.87
N MET A 276 -24.73 -11.03 16.05
CA MET A 276 -26.13 -10.82 15.68
C MET A 276 -26.79 -9.70 16.48
N GLU A 277 -26.55 -9.62 17.79
CA GLU A 277 -27.05 -8.53 18.59
C GLU A 277 -26.52 -7.16 18.12
N ALA A 278 -25.25 -7.09 17.75
CA ALA A 278 -24.64 -5.89 17.20
C ALA A 278 -25.36 -5.45 15.91
N LEU A 279 -25.66 -6.38 15.00
CA LEU A 279 -26.37 -6.12 13.76
C LEU A 279 -27.79 -5.60 14.01
N MET A 280 -28.51 -6.21 14.93
CA MET A 280 -29.94 -5.93 15.18
C MET A 280 -30.18 -4.66 16.03
N LYS A 281 -29.21 -4.24 16.85
CA LYS A 281 -29.37 -3.17 17.85
C LYS A 281 -28.48 -1.97 17.59
N LYS A 282 -27.79 -1.50 18.63
CA LYS A 282 -27.04 -0.23 18.69
C LYS A 282 -25.81 -0.17 17.74
N ASP A 283 -25.19 -1.30 17.48
CA ASP A 283 -23.89 -1.36 16.80
C ASP A 283 -23.99 -1.75 15.32
N THR A 284 -25.16 -1.62 14.71
CA THR A 284 -25.45 -1.96 13.31
C THR A 284 -24.39 -1.41 12.34
N SER A 285 -23.97 -0.16 12.53
CA SER A 285 -22.98 0.48 11.66
C SER A 285 -21.56 -0.13 11.71
N ILE A 286 -21.25 -0.93 12.74
CA ILE A 286 -19.94 -1.58 12.91
C ILE A 286 -20.03 -3.10 12.87
N ALA A 287 -21.21 -3.68 12.69
CA ALA A 287 -21.43 -5.13 12.69
C ALA A 287 -21.11 -5.80 11.34
N ALA A 288 -21.29 -5.08 10.23
CA ALA A 288 -21.17 -5.65 8.88
C ALA A 288 -19.78 -6.25 8.59
N GLU A 289 -18.70 -5.55 8.93
CA GLU A 289 -17.33 -6.01 8.67
C GLU A 289 -16.94 -7.24 9.50
N PRO A 290 -17.20 -7.31 10.82
CA PRO A 290 -17.02 -8.54 11.59
C PRO A 290 -17.81 -9.73 11.04
N ILE A 291 -19.07 -9.53 10.68
CA ILE A 291 -19.92 -10.59 10.12
C ILE A 291 -19.35 -11.08 8.78
N ARG A 292 -18.94 -10.17 7.90
CA ARG A 292 -18.33 -10.52 6.62
C ARG A 292 -17.02 -11.30 6.76
N ARG A 293 -16.22 -10.99 7.78
CA ARG A 293 -14.96 -11.70 8.06
C ARG A 293 -15.16 -13.06 8.68
N SER A 294 -16.25 -13.24 9.44
CA SER A 294 -16.56 -14.53 10.01
C SER A 294 -16.81 -15.56 8.91
N GLY A 295 -16.04 -16.65 8.92
CA GLY A 295 -16.26 -17.80 8.03
C GLY A 295 -17.44 -18.69 8.43
N ASN A 296 -18.13 -18.37 9.52
CA ASN A 296 -19.13 -19.25 10.13
C ASN A 296 -20.46 -19.27 9.36
N ASP A 297 -20.84 -20.43 8.84
CA ASP A 297 -22.05 -20.59 8.03
C ASP A 297 -23.34 -20.39 8.85
N LYS A 298 -23.35 -20.76 10.14
CA LYS A 298 -24.52 -20.52 11.01
C LYS A 298 -24.79 -19.03 11.21
N LEU A 299 -23.72 -18.22 11.32
CA LEU A 299 -23.87 -16.76 11.41
C LEU A 299 -24.47 -16.22 10.11
N LYS A 300 -24.00 -16.65 8.95
CA LYS A 300 -24.52 -16.24 7.64
C LYS A 300 -26.00 -16.62 7.49
N GLU A 301 -26.38 -17.82 7.89
CA GLU A 301 -27.80 -18.24 7.87
C GLU A 301 -28.68 -17.35 8.75
N ARG A 302 -28.21 -16.96 9.95
CA ARG A 302 -28.94 -16.04 10.85
C ARG A 302 -29.04 -14.63 10.25
N VAL A 303 -27.98 -14.14 9.63
CA VAL A 303 -27.97 -12.83 8.95
C VAL A 303 -28.95 -12.82 7.78
N LEU A 304 -28.99 -13.92 6.98
CA LEU A 304 -29.97 -14.08 5.90
C LEU A 304 -31.40 -14.12 6.45
N ALA A 305 -31.66 -14.88 7.50
CA ALA A 305 -32.98 -14.94 8.13
C ALA A 305 -33.43 -13.56 8.62
N PHE A 306 -32.52 -12.79 9.23
CA PHE A 306 -32.80 -11.41 9.62
C PHE A 306 -33.04 -10.50 8.42
N GLY A 307 -32.31 -10.67 7.32
CA GLY A 307 -32.54 -9.96 6.06
C GLY A 307 -33.94 -10.24 5.48
N GLU A 308 -34.38 -11.50 5.51
CA GLU A 308 -35.75 -11.90 5.11
C GLU A 308 -36.82 -11.30 6.01
N GLU A 309 -36.60 -11.24 7.32
CA GLU A 309 -37.48 -10.57 8.27
C GLU A 309 -37.62 -9.08 7.94
N LEU A 310 -36.50 -8.39 7.69
CA LEU A 310 -36.49 -6.99 7.27
C LEU A 310 -37.23 -6.80 5.94
N LEU A 311 -37.09 -7.72 4.99
CA LEU A 311 -37.78 -7.68 3.70
C LEU A 311 -39.28 -7.92 3.87
N GLY A 312 -39.71 -8.71 4.85
CA GLY A 312 -41.11 -8.93 5.21
C GLY A 312 -41.78 -7.79 5.99
N ALA A 313 -41.03 -6.78 6.43
CA ALA A 313 -41.56 -5.63 7.14
C ALA A 313 -42.56 -4.80 6.29
N MET A 314 -43.48 -4.07 6.93
CA MET A 314 -44.46 -3.25 6.22
C MET A 314 -43.80 -2.14 5.38
N ALA A 315 -44.41 -1.76 4.26
CA ALA A 315 -43.85 -0.82 3.29
C ALA A 315 -43.47 0.55 3.89
N ASP A 316 -44.20 1.03 4.89
CA ASP A 316 -43.91 2.30 5.56
C ASP A 316 -42.68 2.20 6.49
N ASP A 317 -42.42 1.04 7.09
CA ASP A 317 -41.25 0.83 7.94
C ASP A 317 -39.94 0.75 7.14
N ARG A 318 -40.01 0.33 5.88
CA ARG A 318 -38.85 0.19 4.97
C ARG A 318 -38.21 1.52 4.56
N LYS A 319 -38.89 2.65 4.78
CA LYS A 319 -38.35 4.01 4.56
C LYS A 319 -37.67 4.58 5.79
N SER A 320 -37.79 3.92 6.93
CA SER A 320 -37.14 4.38 8.16
C SER A 320 -35.61 4.33 8.08
N ALA A 321 -34.94 5.31 8.64
CA ALA A 321 -33.47 5.33 8.68
C ALA A 321 -32.88 4.08 9.36
N SER A 322 -33.59 3.56 10.37
CA SER A 322 -33.20 2.33 11.08
C SER A 322 -33.28 1.08 10.20
N TRP A 323 -34.33 0.98 9.37
CA TRP A 323 -34.46 -0.14 8.43
C TRP A 323 -33.37 -0.08 7.36
N LEU A 324 -33.14 1.11 6.77
CA LEU A 324 -32.09 1.32 5.76
C LEU A 324 -30.70 0.95 6.30
N GLU A 325 -30.37 1.40 7.52
CA GLU A 325 -29.08 1.08 8.16
C GLU A 325 -28.91 -0.43 8.38
N ARG A 326 -29.93 -1.12 8.90
CA ARG A 326 -29.91 -2.56 9.14
C ARG A 326 -29.80 -3.36 7.85
N MET A 327 -30.57 -3.02 6.82
CA MET A 327 -30.51 -3.71 5.53
C MET A 327 -29.13 -3.51 4.86
N LEU A 328 -28.56 -2.30 4.90
CA LEU A 328 -27.20 -2.07 4.42
C LEU A 328 -26.15 -2.87 5.19
N ALA A 329 -26.33 -3.02 6.51
CA ALA A 329 -25.44 -3.84 7.33
C ALA A 329 -25.57 -5.34 7.01
N VAL A 330 -26.79 -5.83 6.74
CA VAL A 330 -27.03 -7.18 6.23
C VAL A 330 -26.28 -7.39 4.90
N LEU A 331 -26.49 -6.51 3.92
CA LEU A 331 -25.81 -6.60 2.62
C LEU A 331 -24.29 -6.56 2.76
N GLY A 332 -23.78 -5.65 3.61
CA GLY A 332 -22.35 -5.56 3.89
C GLY A 332 -21.77 -6.82 4.54
N GLY A 333 -22.54 -7.50 5.39
CA GLY A 333 -22.17 -8.76 6.03
C GLY A 333 -22.20 -9.97 5.09
N LEU A 334 -23.11 -9.96 4.10
CA LEU A 334 -23.28 -11.05 3.12
C LEU A 334 -22.35 -10.90 1.89
N ARG A 335 -21.55 -9.87 1.81
CA ARG A 335 -20.67 -9.57 0.67
C ARG A 335 -19.52 -10.57 0.58
N SER A 336 -19.87 -11.82 0.22
CA SER A 336 -18.91 -12.85 -0.18
C SER A 336 -19.12 -13.16 -1.65
N PRO A 337 -18.14 -12.94 -2.52
CA PRO A 337 -18.33 -13.13 -3.96
C PRO A 337 -18.74 -14.59 -4.26
N GLY A 338 -20.01 -14.79 -4.56
CA GLY A 338 -20.52 -15.92 -5.31
C GLY A 338 -20.60 -17.30 -4.69
N GLN A 339 -20.22 -17.49 -3.45
CA GLN A 339 -20.10 -18.83 -2.89
C GLN A 339 -21.43 -19.45 -2.46
N HIS A 340 -22.41 -18.68 -1.97
CA HIS A 340 -23.66 -19.23 -1.42
C HIS A 340 -24.89 -18.96 -2.27
N ALA A 341 -25.63 -20.03 -2.64
CA ALA A 341 -26.84 -19.94 -3.44
C ALA A 341 -27.95 -19.15 -2.72
N ALA A 342 -28.09 -19.36 -1.40
CA ALA A 342 -29.10 -18.68 -0.59
C ALA A 342 -28.92 -17.16 -0.56
N GLU A 343 -27.69 -16.67 -0.48
CA GLU A 343 -27.38 -15.23 -0.54
C GLU A 343 -27.79 -14.63 -1.90
N ARG A 344 -27.45 -15.29 -3.00
CA ARG A 344 -27.86 -14.85 -4.34
C ARG A 344 -29.36 -14.81 -4.51
N ASP A 345 -30.05 -15.84 -4.03
CA ASP A 345 -31.52 -15.93 -4.12
C ASP A 345 -32.19 -14.84 -3.27
N PHE A 346 -31.64 -14.51 -2.09
CA PHE A 346 -32.07 -13.38 -1.28
C PHE A 346 -31.89 -12.04 -2.02
N LEU A 347 -30.71 -11.76 -2.57
CA LEU A 347 -30.41 -10.53 -3.30
C LEU A 347 -31.31 -10.37 -4.54
N MET A 348 -31.59 -11.48 -5.24
CA MET A 348 -32.51 -11.45 -6.38
C MET A 348 -33.95 -11.15 -5.95
N ARG A 349 -34.44 -11.73 -4.84
CA ARG A 349 -35.76 -11.39 -4.28
C ARG A 349 -35.84 -9.95 -3.84
N LEU A 350 -34.80 -9.46 -3.15
CA LEU A 350 -34.70 -8.07 -2.73
C LEU A 350 -34.85 -7.12 -3.94
N LEU A 351 -34.16 -7.36 -5.05
CA LEU A 351 -34.24 -6.53 -6.26
C LEU A 351 -35.53 -6.73 -7.07
N GLN A 352 -36.29 -7.80 -6.84
CA GLN A 352 -37.60 -8.03 -7.45
C GLN A 352 -38.74 -7.34 -6.70
N ASP A 353 -38.55 -7.00 -5.43
CA ASP A 353 -39.59 -6.41 -4.60
C ASP A 353 -39.85 -4.95 -5.02
N ASP A 354 -41.06 -4.68 -5.48
CA ASP A 354 -41.45 -3.36 -5.95
C ASP A 354 -41.48 -2.31 -4.84
N ALA A 355 -41.62 -2.73 -3.58
CA ALA A 355 -41.60 -1.80 -2.44
C ALA A 355 -40.26 -1.12 -2.20
N ILE A 356 -39.16 -1.66 -2.74
CA ILE A 356 -37.85 -1.02 -2.70
C ILE A 356 -37.50 -0.20 -3.94
N ASP A 357 -38.41 -0.06 -4.89
CA ASP A 357 -38.19 0.76 -6.10
C ASP A 357 -38.48 2.24 -5.82
N VAL A 358 -37.80 2.78 -4.84
CA VAL A 358 -37.92 4.18 -4.43
C VAL A 358 -36.52 4.80 -4.26
N MET A 359 -36.45 6.12 -4.31
CA MET A 359 -35.16 6.83 -4.26
C MET A 359 -34.41 6.61 -2.94
N GLU A 360 -35.13 6.51 -1.84
CA GLU A 360 -34.59 6.30 -0.49
C GLU A 360 -33.81 4.98 -0.37
N THR A 361 -34.20 3.96 -1.13
CA THR A 361 -33.54 2.64 -1.12
C THR A 361 -32.53 2.47 -2.25
N SER A 362 -32.23 3.50 -3.05
CA SER A 362 -31.32 3.44 -4.19
C SER A 362 -29.95 2.86 -3.86
N ARG A 363 -29.43 3.16 -2.67
CA ARG A 363 -28.17 2.60 -2.20
C ARG A 363 -28.26 1.10 -1.95
N ILE A 364 -29.35 0.62 -1.35
CA ILE A 364 -29.59 -0.82 -1.13
C ILE A 364 -29.67 -1.54 -2.47
N GLN A 365 -30.40 -0.98 -3.44
CA GLN A 365 -30.51 -1.55 -4.78
C GLN A 365 -29.13 -1.66 -5.45
N SER A 366 -28.30 -0.60 -5.36
CA SER A 366 -26.96 -0.60 -5.94
C SER A 366 -26.04 -1.61 -5.26
N GLU A 367 -26.02 -1.68 -3.91
CA GLU A 367 -25.21 -2.64 -3.17
C GLU A 367 -25.61 -4.10 -3.48
N ALA A 368 -26.91 -4.38 -3.60
CA ALA A 368 -27.41 -5.71 -3.97
C ALA A 368 -27.04 -6.08 -5.41
N ALA A 369 -27.18 -5.15 -6.37
CA ALA A 369 -26.82 -5.37 -7.76
C ALA A 369 -25.30 -5.56 -7.92
N GLU A 370 -24.48 -4.78 -7.20
CA GLU A 370 -23.03 -4.94 -7.16
C GLU A 370 -22.61 -6.32 -6.64
N ALA A 371 -23.19 -6.76 -5.52
CA ALA A 371 -22.90 -8.07 -4.94
C ALA A 371 -23.26 -9.22 -5.92
N LEU A 372 -24.39 -9.13 -6.62
CA LEU A 372 -24.77 -10.11 -7.65
C LEU A 372 -23.79 -10.08 -8.83
N LEU A 373 -23.34 -8.90 -9.27
CA LEU A 373 -22.40 -8.74 -10.37
C LEU A 373 -21.01 -9.32 -10.00
N GLU A 374 -20.54 -9.05 -8.78
CA GLU A 374 -19.28 -9.58 -8.24
C GLU A 374 -19.29 -11.11 -8.07
N SER A 375 -20.48 -11.69 -7.88
CA SER A 375 -20.63 -13.14 -7.78
C SER A 375 -20.19 -13.88 -9.06
N LYS A 376 -20.19 -13.22 -10.21
CA LYS A 376 -19.89 -13.78 -11.54
C LYS A 376 -20.71 -15.04 -11.87
N HIS A 377 -21.73 -15.37 -11.08
CA HIS A 377 -22.53 -16.57 -11.26
C HIS A 377 -23.54 -16.39 -12.42
N PRO A 378 -23.63 -17.33 -13.39
CA PRO A 378 -24.47 -17.17 -14.58
C PRO A 378 -25.94 -16.82 -14.27
N LYS A 379 -26.54 -17.44 -13.26
CA LYS A 379 -27.92 -17.16 -12.83
C LYS A 379 -28.08 -15.69 -12.36
N ALA A 380 -27.10 -15.17 -11.61
CA ALA A 380 -27.11 -13.79 -11.13
C ALA A 380 -26.91 -12.77 -12.28
N LEU A 381 -25.98 -13.07 -13.19
CA LEU A 381 -25.73 -12.23 -14.37
C LEU A 381 -26.96 -12.19 -15.30
N LEU A 382 -27.59 -13.35 -15.55
CA LEU A 382 -28.82 -13.41 -16.35
C LEU A 382 -29.95 -12.61 -15.69
N PHE A 383 -30.12 -12.75 -14.38
CA PHE A 383 -31.10 -11.99 -13.62
C PHE A 383 -30.86 -10.48 -13.74
N LEU A 384 -29.62 -10.02 -13.53
CA LEU A 384 -29.27 -8.59 -13.68
C LEU A 384 -29.52 -8.10 -15.11
N HIS A 385 -29.19 -8.90 -16.12
CA HIS A 385 -29.43 -8.56 -17.53
C HIS A 385 -30.92 -8.34 -17.81
N GLU A 386 -31.78 -9.24 -17.33
CA GLU A 386 -33.25 -9.13 -17.49
C GLU A 386 -33.86 -7.96 -16.69
N LEU A 387 -33.17 -7.55 -15.59
CA LEU A 387 -33.66 -6.48 -14.73
C LEU A 387 -33.75 -5.11 -15.43
N ARG A 388 -33.07 -4.94 -16.59
CA ARG A 388 -33.11 -3.71 -17.41
C ARG A 388 -34.53 -3.27 -17.79
N HIS A 389 -35.47 -4.22 -17.86
CA HIS A 389 -36.85 -3.95 -18.21
C HIS A 389 -37.71 -3.46 -17.05
N LYS A 390 -37.29 -3.79 -15.80
CA LYS A 390 -38.02 -3.46 -14.57
C LYS A 390 -37.40 -2.33 -13.78
N ARG A 391 -36.07 -2.20 -13.81
CA ARG A 391 -35.29 -1.27 -12.97
C ARG A 391 -34.38 -0.38 -13.82
N PRO A 392 -34.91 0.68 -14.44
CA PRO A 392 -34.10 1.58 -15.27
C PRO A 392 -32.94 2.25 -14.54
N ASN A 393 -33.06 2.44 -13.22
CA ASN A 393 -32.00 2.98 -12.36
C ASN A 393 -30.81 2.04 -12.19
N LEU A 394 -30.96 0.74 -12.48
CA LEU A 394 -29.91 -0.27 -12.41
C LEU A 394 -29.41 -0.70 -13.80
N LEU A 395 -29.74 0.05 -14.85
CA LEU A 395 -29.38 -0.27 -16.23
C LEU A 395 -27.87 -0.46 -16.42
N GLY A 396 -27.03 0.31 -15.72
CA GLY A 396 -25.58 0.15 -15.76
C GLY A 396 -25.12 -1.23 -15.28
N TYR A 397 -25.72 -1.76 -14.21
CA TYR A 397 -25.43 -3.13 -13.71
C TYR A 397 -25.95 -4.19 -14.69
N SER A 398 -27.12 -3.97 -15.27
CA SER A 398 -27.67 -4.87 -16.30
C SER A 398 -26.75 -4.93 -17.53
N PHE A 399 -26.19 -3.79 -17.94
CA PHE A 399 -25.25 -3.72 -19.06
C PHE A 399 -23.93 -4.42 -18.72
N LYS A 400 -23.36 -4.19 -17.53
CA LYS A 400 -22.17 -4.90 -17.05
C LYS A 400 -22.37 -6.42 -17.00
N ALA A 401 -23.54 -6.88 -16.57
CA ALA A 401 -23.88 -8.30 -16.52
C ALA A 401 -23.99 -8.90 -17.93
N ALA A 402 -24.65 -8.19 -18.87
CA ALA A 402 -24.77 -8.61 -20.26
C ALA A 402 -23.39 -8.76 -20.94
N VAL A 403 -22.51 -7.79 -20.74
CA VAL A 403 -21.13 -7.80 -21.28
C VAL A 403 -20.32 -9.02 -20.78
N ARG A 404 -20.60 -9.52 -19.57
CA ARG A 404 -19.95 -10.72 -19.03
C ARG A 404 -20.61 -12.04 -19.48
N LEU A 405 -21.87 -12.00 -19.89
CA LEU A 405 -22.68 -13.19 -20.16
C LEU A 405 -22.83 -13.46 -21.65
N GLU A 406 -23.07 -12.42 -22.46
CA GLU A 406 -23.51 -12.52 -23.84
C GLU A 406 -22.39 -12.24 -24.85
N GLN A 407 -22.61 -12.58 -26.12
CA GLN A 407 -21.70 -12.21 -27.18
C GLN A 407 -21.77 -10.69 -27.46
N PRO A 408 -20.66 -10.04 -27.85
CA PRO A 408 -20.61 -8.59 -28.07
C PRO A 408 -21.71 -8.07 -29.05
N ALA A 409 -22.07 -8.84 -30.06
CA ALA A 409 -23.08 -8.49 -31.02
C ALA A 409 -24.50 -8.47 -30.41
N ASP A 410 -24.80 -9.42 -29.53
CA ASP A 410 -26.10 -9.53 -28.85
C ASP A 410 -26.24 -8.40 -27.81
N VAL A 411 -25.15 -8.10 -27.06
CA VAL A 411 -25.11 -6.94 -26.17
C VAL A 411 -25.39 -5.65 -26.94
N TYR A 412 -24.75 -5.47 -28.10
CA TYR A 412 -25.00 -4.29 -28.94
C TYR A 412 -26.48 -4.17 -29.31
N GLU A 413 -27.11 -5.24 -29.84
CA GLU A 413 -28.51 -5.22 -30.24
C GLU A 413 -29.45 -4.91 -29.06
N ALA A 414 -29.18 -5.49 -27.89
CA ALA A 414 -30.00 -5.31 -26.70
C ALA A 414 -29.92 -3.89 -26.09
N TYR A 415 -28.76 -3.24 -26.18
CA TYR A 415 -28.52 -1.98 -25.46
C TYR A 415 -28.41 -0.74 -26.36
N LYS A 416 -28.25 -0.88 -27.68
CA LYS A 416 -28.19 0.28 -28.60
C LYS A 416 -29.36 1.26 -28.46
N PRO A 417 -30.62 0.84 -28.16
CA PRO A 417 -31.74 1.78 -28.06
C PRO A 417 -31.61 2.74 -26.88
N TYR A 418 -30.93 2.35 -25.81
CA TYR A 418 -30.74 3.19 -24.63
C TYR A 418 -29.79 4.38 -24.85
N LEU A 419 -29.08 4.41 -25.99
CA LEU A 419 -28.24 5.53 -26.43
C LEU A 419 -28.95 6.47 -27.44
N ASP A 420 -30.21 6.24 -27.77
CA ASP A 420 -30.95 7.10 -28.71
C ASP A 420 -31.24 8.48 -28.12
N ASP A 421 -31.55 8.56 -26.82
CA ASP A 421 -31.62 9.82 -26.09
C ASP A 421 -30.26 10.11 -25.40
N ARG A 422 -29.44 10.92 -26.08
CA ARG A 422 -28.09 11.29 -25.63
C ARG A 422 -28.03 11.89 -24.21
N LYS A 423 -29.08 12.63 -23.81
CA LYS A 423 -29.11 13.29 -22.49
C LYS A 423 -29.85 12.49 -21.43
N GLY A 424 -30.47 11.39 -21.82
CA GLY A 424 -31.24 10.53 -20.95
C GLY A 424 -30.43 9.88 -19.85
N ALA A 425 -31.11 9.51 -18.76
CA ALA A 425 -30.48 8.81 -17.63
C ALA A 425 -29.89 7.45 -18.05
N ALA A 426 -30.58 6.75 -18.98
CA ALA A 426 -30.12 5.48 -19.52
C ALA A 426 -28.78 5.60 -20.24
N ALA A 427 -28.65 6.58 -21.14
CA ALA A 427 -27.40 6.82 -21.87
C ALA A 427 -26.25 7.16 -20.92
N LYS A 428 -26.49 7.98 -19.89
CA LYS A 428 -25.48 8.31 -18.88
C LYS A 428 -24.96 7.09 -18.15
N GLN A 429 -25.85 6.15 -17.76
CA GLN A 429 -25.44 4.92 -17.10
C GLN A 429 -24.58 4.02 -18.01
N LEU A 430 -24.95 3.87 -19.29
CA LEU A 430 -24.16 3.10 -20.24
C LEU A 430 -22.80 3.76 -20.49
N LEU A 431 -22.76 5.08 -20.70
CA LEU A 431 -21.51 5.81 -20.88
C LEU A 431 -20.58 5.66 -19.67
N GLN A 432 -21.12 5.70 -18.46
CA GLN A 432 -20.35 5.45 -17.26
C GLN A 432 -19.67 4.08 -17.28
N VAL A 433 -20.37 3.02 -17.70
CA VAL A 433 -19.80 1.67 -17.85
C VAL A 433 -18.72 1.64 -18.92
N PHE A 434 -18.92 2.32 -20.06
CA PHE A 434 -17.86 2.44 -21.06
C PHE A 434 -16.61 3.13 -20.50
N TYR A 435 -16.77 4.26 -19.80
CA TYR A 435 -15.64 4.95 -19.19
C TYR A 435 -14.90 4.12 -18.14
N GLU A 436 -15.62 3.28 -17.43
CA GLU A 436 -15.06 2.40 -16.39
C GLU A 436 -14.36 1.17 -16.99
N TRP A 437 -14.92 0.56 -18.04
CA TRP A 437 -14.50 -0.76 -18.56
C TRP A 437 -13.69 -0.69 -19.86
N VAL A 438 -13.73 0.41 -20.58
CA VAL A 438 -12.88 0.60 -21.76
C VAL A 438 -11.53 1.16 -21.28
N PRO A 439 -10.44 0.41 -21.47
CA PRO A 439 -9.14 0.82 -20.96
C PRO A 439 -8.64 2.11 -21.61
N GLY A 440 -7.78 2.82 -20.89
CA GLY A 440 -7.11 4.01 -21.43
C GLY A 440 -6.20 3.66 -22.62
N PRO A 441 -5.78 4.66 -23.38
CA PRO A 441 -5.08 4.46 -24.65
C PRO A 441 -3.73 3.75 -24.54
N LEU A 442 -3.06 3.80 -23.40
CA LEU A 442 -1.78 3.12 -23.15
C LEU A 442 -1.89 1.81 -22.38
N TYR A 443 -3.09 1.35 -22.08
CA TYR A 443 -3.29 0.14 -21.28
C TYR A 443 -2.60 -1.08 -21.91
N GLU A 444 -2.72 -1.27 -23.22
CA GLU A 444 -2.09 -2.37 -23.94
C GLU A 444 -0.55 -2.35 -23.84
N PHE A 445 0.04 -1.16 -23.70
CA PHE A 445 1.49 -0.98 -23.58
C PHE A 445 1.99 -1.17 -22.15
N ARG A 446 1.20 -0.78 -21.14
CA ARG A 446 1.53 -0.99 -19.72
C ARG A 446 1.49 -2.47 -19.35
N ASN A 447 0.50 -3.22 -19.80
CA ASN A 447 0.39 -4.67 -19.54
C ASN A 447 1.48 -5.51 -20.20
N LEU A 448 2.23 -4.96 -21.15
CA LEU A 448 3.43 -5.63 -21.70
C LEU A 448 4.62 -5.56 -20.72
N ARG A 449 4.64 -4.61 -19.79
CA ARG A 449 5.66 -4.48 -18.73
C ARG A 449 5.35 -5.34 -17.50
N GLU A 450 4.10 -5.36 -17.11
CA GLU A 450 3.61 -6.08 -15.93
C GLU A 450 2.86 -7.31 -16.49
N LYS A 451 3.37 -8.52 -16.22
CA LYS A 451 2.61 -9.75 -16.43
C LYS A 451 1.47 -9.80 -15.40
N ASP A 452 0.58 -8.82 -15.46
CA ASP A 452 -0.61 -8.84 -14.65
C ASP A 452 -1.63 -9.77 -15.32
N GLU A 453 -1.90 -10.91 -14.69
CA GLU A 453 -2.95 -11.86 -15.05
C GLU A 453 -4.34 -11.29 -14.68
N SER A 454 -4.51 -9.97 -14.82
CA SER A 454 -5.79 -9.30 -14.63
C SER A 454 -6.84 -9.85 -15.62
N GLU A 455 -8.11 -9.74 -15.24
CA GLU A 455 -9.27 -10.23 -16.00
C GLU A 455 -9.14 -9.95 -17.50
N PRO A 456 -9.54 -10.90 -18.36
CA PRO A 456 -9.43 -10.72 -19.81
C PRO A 456 -10.18 -9.45 -20.23
N LEU A 457 -9.56 -8.66 -21.08
CA LEU A 457 -10.13 -7.45 -21.64
C LEU A 457 -11.51 -7.74 -22.24
N VAL A 458 -12.47 -6.91 -21.87
CA VAL A 458 -13.83 -6.98 -22.43
C VAL A 458 -13.78 -6.78 -23.94
N SER A 459 -14.38 -7.70 -24.68
CA SER A 459 -14.54 -7.57 -26.12
C SER A 459 -15.79 -6.74 -26.46
N TRP A 460 -15.60 -5.65 -27.18
CA TRP A 460 -16.67 -4.75 -27.58
C TRP A 460 -17.04 -4.93 -29.05
N ASP A 461 -18.34 -4.86 -29.38
CA ASP A 461 -18.78 -4.82 -30.78
C ASP A 461 -18.32 -3.52 -31.44
N SER A 462 -17.73 -3.62 -32.63
CA SER A 462 -17.17 -2.47 -33.35
C SER A 462 -18.22 -1.41 -33.71
N ARG A 463 -19.50 -1.79 -33.80
CA ARG A 463 -20.60 -0.85 -34.09
C ARG A 463 -20.83 0.20 -33.00
N TRP A 464 -20.35 -0.04 -31.76
CA TRP A 464 -20.38 0.97 -30.69
C TRP A 464 -19.65 2.24 -31.06
N VAL A 465 -18.55 2.16 -31.82
CA VAL A 465 -17.76 3.33 -32.20
C VAL A 465 -18.60 4.33 -33.00
N HIS A 466 -19.39 3.87 -33.98
CA HIS A 466 -20.28 4.75 -34.75
C HIS A 466 -21.38 5.37 -33.89
N ARG A 467 -21.92 4.63 -32.92
CA ARG A 467 -22.89 5.19 -31.97
C ARG A 467 -22.27 6.31 -31.13
N LEU A 468 -21.05 6.10 -30.62
CA LEU A 468 -20.33 7.08 -29.82
C LEU A 468 -19.90 8.31 -30.63
N VAL A 469 -19.60 8.15 -31.93
CA VAL A 469 -19.42 9.28 -32.88
C VAL A 469 -20.68 10.15 -32.91
N LYS A 470 -21.87 9.54 -33.11
CA LYS A 470 -23.15 10.26 -33.11
C LYS A 470 -23.45 10.94 -31.78
N MET A 471 -23.00 10.34 -30.66
CA MET A 471 -23.13 10.92 -29.32
C MET A 471 -22.09 11.99 -29.04
N ASN A 472 -21.09 12.14 -29.90
CA ASN A 472 -19.94 13.04 -29.72
C ASN A 472 -19.09 12.74 -28.48
N GLU A 473 -18.90 11.45 -28.17
CA GLU A 473 -18.07 10.95 -27.07
C GLU A 473 -16.66 10.65 -27.57
N GLU A 474 -15.89 11.69 -27.84
CA GLU A 474 -14.60 11.62 -28.55
C GLU A 474 -13.54 10.78 -27.85
N ASP A 475 -13.52 10.76 -26.52
CA ASP A 475 -12.57 9.97 -25.74
C ASP A 475 -12.88 8.46 -25.89
N LEU A 476 -14.14 8.07 -25.77
CA LEU A 476 -14.56 6.67 -25.96
C LEU A 476 -14.37 6.20 -27.40
N VAL A 477 -14.67 7.08 -28.38
CA VAL A 477 -14.38 6.81 -29.80
C VAL A 477 -12.88 6.53 -29.98
N ALA A 478 -12.04 7.39 -29.42
CA ALA A 478 -10.59 7.26 -29.52
C ALA A 478 -10.08 5.97 -28.85
N ARG A 479 -10.64 5.55 -27.72
CA ARG A 479 -10.25 4.30 -27.03
C ARG A 479 -10.69 3.04 -27.78
N LEU A 480 -11.90 3.04 -28.34
CA LEU A 480 -12.53 1.86 -28.98
C LEU A 480 -12.19 1.70 -30.45
N ALA A 481 -11.72 2.73 -31.14
CA ALA A 481 -11.37 2.67 -32.57
C ALA A 481 -10.07 1.87 -32.77
N VAL A 482 -10.18 0.59 -33.14
CA VAL A 482 -9.03 -0.32 -33.38
C VAL A 482 -8.83 -0.65 -34.87
N LYS A 483 -9.82 -0.45 -35.71
CA LYS A 483 -9.75 -0.67 -37.15
C LYS A 483 -9.94 0.63 -37.91
N PRO A 484 -9.21 0.87 -39.02
CA PRO A 484 -9.42 2.04 -39.85
C PRO A 484 -10.83 2.06 -40.43
N ASP A 485 -11.56 3.13 -40.17
CA ASP A 485 -12.87 3.43 -40.68
C ASP A 485 -12.92 4.90 -41.03
N GLN A 486 -13.34 5.28 -42.24
CA GLN A 486 -13.23 6.64 -42.74
C GLN A 486 -14.05 7.63 -41.93
N GLU A 487 -15.27 7.30 -41.53
CA GLU A 487 -16.14 8.16 -40.71
C GLU A 487 -15.51 8.45 -39.37
N VAL A 488 -14.94 7.40 -38.73
CA VAL A 488 -14.27 7.49 -37.42
C VAL A 488 -12.98 8.32 -37.51
N VAL A 489 -12.18 8.07 -38.55
CA VAL A 489 -10.94 8.82 -38.81
C VAL A 489 -11.22 10.28 -39.04
N ASP A 490 -12.19 10.63 -39.92
CA ASP A 490 -12.56 12.01 -40.20
C ASP A 490 -13.08 12.74 -38.94
N TYR A 491 -13.89 12.05 -38.15
CA TYR A 491 -14.35 12.56 -36.86
C TYR A 491 -13.17 12.86 -35.90
N LEU A 492 -12.23 11.92 -35.71
CA LEU A 492 -11.08 12.10 -34.82
C LEU A 492 -10.13 13.18 -35.35
N LEU A 493 -9.91 13.27 -36.66
CA LEU A 493 -9.14 14.36 -37.29
C LEU A 493 -9.78 15.73 -37.06
N HIS A 494 -11.10 15.82 -37.19
CA HIS A 494 -11.81 17.05 -36.87
C HIS A 494 -11.61 17.43 -35.40
N LYS A 495 -11.77 16.47 -34.48
CA LYS A 495 -11.60 16.67 -33.04
C LYS A 495 -10.18 17.05 -32.64
N ALA A 496 -9.17 16.46 -33.27
CA ALA A 496 -7.75 16.80 -33.02
C ALA A 496 -7.43 18.26 -33.40
N LYS A 497 -8.12 18.82 -34.39
CA LYS A 497 -7.93 20.22 -34.85
C LYS A 497 -8.67 21.25 -33.99
N VAL A 498 -9.68 20.83 -33.22
CA VAL A 498 -10.45 21.71 -32.33
C VAL A 498 -9.78 21.85 -30.99
N ASN A 499 -9.25 23.05 -30.68
CA ASN A 499 -8.56 23.37 -29.41
C ASN A 499 -7.43 22.37 -29.05
N PRO A 500 -6.44 22.15 -29.94
CA PRO A 500 -5.37 21.23 -29.68
C PRO A 500 -4.50 21.70 -28.51
N ASN A 501 -4.45 20.91 -27.45
CA ASN A 501 -3.58 21.15 -26.30
C ASN A 501 -2.96 19.83 -25.86
N ILE A 502 -1.66 19.66 -26.08
CA ILE A 502 -0.94 18.43 -25.80
C ILE A 502 -0.94 18.06 -24.30
N ALA A 503 -1.07 19.04 -23.42
CA ALA A 503 -1.14 18.82 -21.98
C ALA A 503 -2.52 18.31 -21.50
N THR A 504 -3.47 18.04 -22.40
CA THR A 504 -4.77 17.50 -22.04
C THR A 504 -4.88 16.04 -22.45
N TYR A 505 -5.32 15.20 -21.54
CA TYR A 505 -5.64 13.78 -21.77
C TYR A 505 -6.50 13.57 -23.02
N ARG A 506 -7.49 14.44 -23.26
CA ARG A 506 -8.33 14.44 -24.46
C ARG A 506 -7.53 14.46 -25.76
N THR A 507 -6.58 15.39 -25.87
CA THR A 507 -5.78 15.56 -27.11
C THR A 507 -4.84 14.38 -27.30
N THR A 508 -4.16 13.94 -26.24
CA THR A 508 -3.24 12.79 -26.30
C THR A 508 -3.97 11.51 -26.67
N THR A 509 -5.15 11.24 -26.11
CA THR A 509 -5.97 10.07 -26.45
C THR A 509 -6.39 10.06 -27.93
N ILE A 510 -6.83 11.20 -28.47
CA ILE A 510 -7.22 11.31 -29.87
C ILE A 510 -6.01 11.07 -30.79
N LEU A 511 -4.86 11.67 -30.50
CA LEU A 511 -3.63 11.52 -31.28
C LEU A 511 -3.12 10.07 -31.26
N LEU A 512 -3.18 9.41 -30.08
CA LEU A 512 -2.84 7.99 -29.94
C LEU A 512 -3.76 7.09 -30.78
N ALA A 513 -5.06 7.40 -30.84
CA ALA A 513 -5.99 6.69 -31.70
C ALA A 513 -5.66 6.85 -33.18
N LEU A 514 -5.35 8.06 -33.63
CA LEU A 514 -4.96 8.33 -35.02
C LEU A 514 -3.67 7.60 -35.42
N VAL A 515 -2.70 7.52 -34.50
CA VAL A 515 -1.46 6.70 -34.69
C VAL A 515 -1.82 5.23 -34.81
N ARG A 516 -2.63 4.70 -33.90
CA ARG A 516 -3.08 3.29 -33.90
C ARG A 516 -3.82 2.92 -35.18
N LEU A 517 -4.64 3.84 -35.71
CA LEU A 517 -5.37 3.67 -36.97
C LEU A 517 -4.48 3.85 -38.22
N GLY A 518 -3.19 4.15 -38.06
CA GLY A 518 -2.24 4.34 -39.15
C GLY A 518 -2.52 5.58 -40.01
N ASN A 519 -3.08 6.65 -39.42
CA ASN A 519 -3.42 7.86 -40.17
C ASN A 519 -2.17 8.66 -40.54
N GLU A 520 -1.99 8.97 -41.83
CA GLU A 520 -0.80 9.68 -42.36
C GLU A 520 -0.65 11.12 -41.87
N GLN A 521 -1.73 11.77 -41.41
CA GLN A 521 -1.68 13.12 -40.86
C GLN A 521 -1.30 13.14 -39.36
N ALA A 522 -1.31 12.01 -38.67
CA ALA A 522 -1.05 11.95 -37.24
C ALA A 522 0.32 12.52 -36.84
N PRO A 523 1.47 12.23 -37.52
CA PRO A 523 2.76 12.81 -37.18
C PRO A 523 2.78 14.34 -37.24
N GLU A 524 2.17 14.91 -38.26
CA GLU A 524 2.08 16.38 -38.41
C GLU A 524 1.21 17.02 -37.33
N LEU A 525 0.10 16.36 -36.98
CA LEU A 525 -0.78 16.82 -35.89
C LEU A 525 -0.08 16.76 -34.54
N ILE A 526 0.69 15.71 -34.25
CA ILE A 526 1.46 15.58 -33.02
C ILE A 526 2.45 16.76 -32.90
N LEU A 527 3.29 16.95 -33.91
CA LEU A 527 4.28 18.03 -33.91
C LEU A 527 3.65 19.40 -33.80
N SER A 528 2.67 19.72 -34.63
CA SER A 528 1.99 21.00 -34.60
C SER A 528 1.30 21.28 -33.26
N THR A 529 0.86 20.25 -32.56
CA THR A 529 0.24 20.37 -31.24
C THR A 529 1.29 20.65 -30.16
N ILE A 530 2.45 19.99 -30.22
CA ILE A 530 3.58 20.25 -29.32
C ILE A 530 4.16 21.64 -29.56
N GLU A 531 4.30 22.06 -30.82
CA GLU A 531 4.75 23.41 -31.19
C GLU A 531 3.83 24.51 -30.68
N LYS A 532 2.53 24.25 -30.59
CA LYS A 532 1.54 25.21 -30.05
C LYS A 532 1.46 25.18 -28.53
N ALA A 533 2.09 24.22 -27.88
CA ALA A 533 2.08 24.13 -26.42
C ALA A 533 2.75 25.37 -25.78
N LYS A 534 2.23 25.78 -24.62
CA LYS A 534 2.80 26.87 -23.83
C LYS A 534 4.02 26.36 -23.05
N PRO A 535 5.24 26.83 -23.37
CA PRO A 535 6.48 26.26 -22.84
C PRO A 535 6.62 26.26 -21.32
N LYS A 536 5.90 27.16 -20.61
CA LYS A 536 5.90 27.26 -19.14
C LYS A 536 4.84 26.39 -18.44
N GLN A 537 3.97 25.71 -19.18
CA GLN A 537 2.90 24.89 -18.59
C GLN A 537 3.25 23.40 -18.54
N ILE A 538 4.31 22.96 -19.21
CA ILE A 538 4.74 21.56 -19.24
C ILE A 538 6.02 21.44 -18.40
N TYR A 539 5.87 20.96 -17.17
CA TYR A 539 6.97 20.78 -16.22
C TYR A 539 7.75 19.50 -16.52
N TYR A 540 7.05 18.44 -16.90
CA TYR A 540 7.59 17.14 -17.30
C TYR A 540 6.78 16.61 -18.48
N LEU A 541 7.35 15.68 -19.21
CA LEU A 541 6.69 15.04 -20.35
C LEU A 541 5.99 13.77 -19.86
N GLU A 542 4.66 13.77 -19.93
CA GLU A 542 3.86 12.58 -19.60
C GLU A 542 4.20 11.43 -20.54
N GLU A 543 3.96 10.20 -20.08
CA GLU A 543 4.28 8.96 -20.81
C GLU A 543 3.57 8.92 -22.18
N GLU A 544 2.32 9.37 -22.25
CA GLU A 544 1.52 9.49 -23.47
C GLU A 544 2.16 10.40 -24.50
N ILE A 545 2.66 11.54 -24.08
CA ILE A 545 3.32 12.53 -24.97
C ILE A 545 4.66 11.98 -25.45
N SER A 546 5.42 11.36 -24.55
CA SER A 546 6.69 10.71 -24.89
C SER A 546 6.49 9.60 -25.91
N PHE A 547 5.44 8.78 -25.73
CA PHE A 547 5.06 7.75 -26.67
C PHE A 547 4.69 8.33 -28.05
N LEU A 548 3.83 9.37 -28.09
CA LEU A 548 3.45 10.06 -29.33
C LEU A 548 4.67 10.60 -30.07
N CYS A 549 5.60 11.26 -29.39
CA CYS A 549 6.85 11.72 -29.97
C CYS A 549 7.68 10.55 -30.53
N ALA A 550 7.75 9.46 -29.80
CA ALA A 550 8.48 8.27 -30.23
C ALA A 550 7.84 7.59 -31.46
N THR A 551 6.58 7.84 -31.81
CA THR A 551 5.91 7.23 -33.00
C THR A 551 6.14 7.98 -34.30
N ILE A 552 6.59 9.23 -34.27
CA ILE A 552 6.76 10.04 -35.48
C ILE A 552 7.89 9.52 -36.37
N PRO A 553 7.81 9.66 -37.72
CA PRO A 553 8.84 9.26 -38.67
C PRO A 553 10.16 10.04 -38.52
N SER A 554 11.29 9.40 -38.90
CA SER A 554 12.63 9.98 -38.79
C SER A 554 12.81 11.33 -39.46
N ARG A 555 12.11 11.57 -40.58
CA ARG A 555 12.12 12.88 -41.28
C ARG A 555 11.69 14.07 -40.42
N TYR A 556 11.03 13.85 -39.32
CA TYR A 556 10.57 14.90 -38.38
C TYR A 556 11.50 15.09 -37.17
N ALA A 557 12.58 14.32 -37.05
CA ALA A 557 13.46 14.36 -35.88
C ALA A 557 14.06 15.75 -35.64
N GLU A 558 14.54 16.41 -36.72
CA GLU A 558 15.11 17.76 -36.60
C GLU A 558 14.08 18.79 -36.15
N ARG A 559 12.85 18.69 -36.66
CA ARG A 559 11.76 19.59 -36.25
C ARG A 559 11.39 19.39 -34.78
N LEU A 560 11.44 18.15 -34.28
CA LEU A 560 11.21 17.83 -32.85
C LEU A 560 12.34 18.43 -32.00
N ARG A 561 13.61 18.33 -32.46
CA ARG A 561 14.77 18.90 -31.78
C ARG A 561 14.65 20.42 -31.66
N LEU A 562 14.32 21.12 -32.75
CA LEU A 562 14.09 22.56 -32.72
C LEU A 562 12.92 22.97 -31.80
N THR A 563 11.93 22.12 -31.68
CA THR A 563 10.79 22.35 -30.78
C THR A 563 11.20 22.22 -29.32
N ALA A 564 12.12 21.31 -28.98
CA ALA A 564 12.63 21.11 -27.62
C ALA A 564 13.25 22.38 -27.03
N ASP A 565 13.96 23.18 -27.84
CA ASP A 565 14.63 24.42 -27.42
C ASP A 565 13.67 25.52 -26.93
N ARG A 566 12.38 25.41 -27.23
CA ARG A 566 11.34 26.36 -26.81
C ARG A 566 10.88 26.15 -25.37
N PHE A 567 11.08 24.94 -24.80
CA PHE A 567 10.58 24.58 -23.47
C PHE A 567 11.45 25.18 -22.37
N TYR A 568 10.77 25.70 -21.34
CA TYR A 568 11.44 26.40 -20.23
C TYR A 568 12.16 25.43 -19.29
N TYR A 569 11.53 24.28 -18.98
CA TYR A 569 12.05 23.32 -18.03
C TYR A 569 13.09 22.40 -18.67
N GLU A 570 14.23 22.27 -18.03
CA GLU A 570 15.38 21.49 -18.53
C GLU A 570 15.02 20.00 -18.67
N GLU A 571 14.27 19.44 -17.73
CA GLU A 571 13.82 18.05 -17.77
C GLU A 571 12.98 17.76 -19.02
N THR A 572 11.98 18.60 -19.32
CA THR A 572 11.14 18.49 -20.51
C THR A 572 11.97 18.64 -21.78
N ARG A 573 12.90 19.59 -21.82
CA ARG A 573 13.79 19.81 -22.95
C ARG A 573 14.68 18.61 -23.21
N ASN A 574 15.38 18.11 -22.19
CA ASN A 574 16.28 16.98 -22.31
C ASN A 574 15.52 15.72 -22.76
N LYS A 575 14.31 15.50 -22.25
CA LYS A 575 13.49 14.37 -22.67
C LYS A 575 13.04 14.45 -24.13
N LEU A 576 12.68 15.66 -24.62
CA LEU A 576 12.35 15.86 -26.03
C LEU A 576 13.58 15.68 -26.95
N LEU A 577 14.78 16.09 -26.51
CA LEU A 577 16.02 15.86 -27.24
C LEU A 577 16.36 14.37 -27.33
N GLU A 578 16.26 13.62 -26.22
CA GLU A 578 16.40 12.16 -26.21
C GLU A 578 15.45 11.50 -27.22
N LEU A 579 14.17 11.92 -27.22
CA LEU A 579 13.17 11.40 -28.14
C LEU A 579 13.48 11.78 -29.59
N ALA A 580 14.00 12.98 -29.85
CA ALA A 580 14.42 13.39 -31.20
C ALA A 580 15.59 12.52 -31.72
N ASP A 581 16.59 12.21 -30.86
CA ASP A 581 17.70 11.34 -31.20
C ASP A 581 17.22 9.91 -31.48
N LEU A 582 16.29 9.43 -30.67
CA LEU A 582 15.66 8.13 -30.81
C LEU A 582 14.85 8.02 -32.12
N VAL A 583 14.12 9.08 -32.48
CA VAL A 583 13.39 9.18 -33.76
C VAL A 583 14.34 9.23 -34.95
N ALA A 584 15.46 9.99 -34.85
CA ALA A 584 16.46 10.06 -35.90
C ALA A 584 17.15 8.72 -36.20
N ALA A 585 17.30 7.87 -35.18
CA ALA A 585 17.92 6.54 -35.30
C ALA A 585 17.03 5.49 -36.01
N LYS A 586 15.74 5.78 -36.29
CA LYS A 586 14.84 4.87 -36.99
C LYS A 586 15.21 4.69 -38.44
N LYS A 587 15.17 3.44 -38.95
CA LYS A 587 15.25 3.16 -40.37
C LYS A 587 13.94 3.53 -41.06
N GLU A 588 14.01 4.13 -42.27
CA GLU A 588 12.83 4.62 -43.00
C GLU A 588 11.76 3.53 -43.27
N GLU A 589 12.14 2.27 -43.38
CA GLU A 589 11.22 1.14 -43.63
C GLU A 589 10.36 0.74 -42.42
N GLU A 590 10.75 1.11 -41.20
CA GLU A 590 9.99 0.78 -39.95
C GLU A 590 8.87 1.80 -39.67
N SER A 591 8.87 2.92 -40.34
CA SER A 591 7.96 4.04 -40.05
C SER A 591 6.52 3.88 -40.60
N THR A 592 6.25 2.87 -41.43
CA THR A 592 4.98 2.75 -42.18
C THR A 592 4.12 1.52 -41.87
N LYS A 593 4.59 0.58 -41.05
CA LYS A 593 3.81 -0.62 -40.69
C LYS A 593 3.59 -0.71 -39.19
N GLY A 594 2.35 -0.61 -38.73
CA GLY A 594 1.97 -0.66 -37.32
C GLY A 594 2.45 -1.89 -36.53
N ALA A 595 2.78 -3.00 -37.19
CA ALA A 595 3.37 -4.20 -36.58
C ALA A 595 4.88 -4.02 -36.24
N GLY A 596 5.62 -3.25 -37.05
CA GLY A 596 7.02 -2.92 -36.79
C GLY A 596 7.19 -1.95 -35.64
N LEU A 597 6.24 -1.01 -35.48
CA LEU A 597 6.20 -0.05 -34.39
C LEU A 597 6.06 -0.72 -33.01
N LEU A 598 5.18 -1.70 -32.88
CA LEU A 598 5.00 -2.49 -31.65
C LEU A 598 6.25 -3.32 -31.29
N SER A 599 6.93 -3.90 -32.27
CA SER A 599 8.18 -4.63 -32.08
C SER A 599 9.30 -3.70 -31.62
N TRP A 600 9.41 -2.54 -32.23
CA TRP A 600 10.40 -1.52 -31.91
C TRP A 600 10.17 -0.90 -30.51
N ILE A 601 8.91 -0.59 -30.17
CA ILE A 601 8.55 -0.11 -28.82
C ILE A 601 8.91 -1.14 -27.75
N LYS A 602 8.68 -2.43 -28.00
CA LYS A 602 9.13 -3.53 -27.11
C LYS A 602 10.65 -3.55 -26.87
N SER A 603 11.44 -3.07 -27.81
CA SER A 603 12.89 -3.00 -27.70
C SER A 603 13.40 -1.80 -26.90
N ILE A 604 12.63 -0.71 -26.83
CA ILE A 604 12.98 0.52 -26.08
C ILE A 604 12.51 0.46 -24.62
N VAL A 605 11.44 -0.29 -24.38
CA VAL A 605 10.84 -0.49 -23.06
C VAL A 605 11.52 -1.60 -22.25
N ARG A 606 12.53 -2.27 -22.84
CA ARG A 606 13.48 -3.13 -22.14
C ARG A 606 14.69 -2.33 -21.68
#